data_e0945e8b2578fed271ddb6f89a4c302c
#
_entry.id   e0945e8b2578fed271ddb6f89a4c302c
#
_cell.length_a   1.000
_cell.length_b   1.000
_cell.length_c   1.000
_cell.angle_alpha   90.00
_cell.angle_beta   90.00
_cell.angle_gamma   90.00
#
_symmetry.space_group_name_H-M   'P 1'
#
loop_
_entity.id
_entity.type
_entity.pdbx_description
1 polymer ?
#
loop_
_entity_poly.entity_id
_entity_poly.type
_entity_poly.pdbx_seq_one_letter_code
_entity_poly.pdbx_strand_id
1 'polypeptide(L)'
;IIRLIAYPNSRLSFVNYIRSPFVNLTMSECNAILTKINNENIKELFELKVEEILNEKSIEKFNFGKQLYCDVFKLSKQIKIADLISYLWYEIGYRYETIWNRSVEMYNYMYDMLFELARKADVDSIGLAEFVDNVDSYQDESEKLDGMEIPLESSEGVHIVSIFESKGLEYPVVFLCSIGQDSKADANDKTV
;
A
#
# COMPACT_ATOMS: atom_id res chain seq x y z
N ILE A 1 1.06 2.12 -8.49
CA ILE A 1 0.78 1.98 -9.92
C ILE A 1 -0.56 1.27 -10.17
N ILE A 2 -0.86 0.13 -9.53
CA ILE A 2 -2.11 -0.65 -9.71
C ILE A 2 -3.34 0.23 -9.44
N ARG A 3 -3.34 0.96 -8.32
CA ARG A 3 -4.43 1.88 -7.97
C ARG A 3 -4.60 3.02 -8.98
N LEU A 4 -3.52 3.52 -9.56
CA LEU A 4 -3.58 4.54 -10.60
C LEU A 4 -4.14 3.98 -11.92
N ILE A 5 -3.90 2.70 -12.21
CA ILE A 5 -4.50 2.01 -13.37
C ILE A 5 -6.01 1.83 -13.16
N ALA A 6 -6.44 1.44 -11.95
CA ALA A 6 -7.85 1.29 -11.60
C ALA A 6 -8.59 2.65 -11.61
N TYR A 7 -7.93 3.71 -11.14
CA TYR A 7 -8.47 5.05 -10.98
C TYR A 7 -7.56 6.12 -11.62
N PRO A 8 -7.54 6.25 -12.97
CA PRO A 8 -6.58 7.10 -13.69
C PRO A 8 -6.66 8.59 -13.33
N ASN A 9 -7.83 9.05 -12.87
CA ASN A 9 -8.06 10.46 -12.49
C ASN A 9 -7.78 10.76 -11.02
N SER A 10 -7.36 9.75 -10.24
CA SER A 10 -7.05 9.92 -8.83
C SER A 10 -5.73 10.65 -8.64
N ARG A 11 -5.81 11.92 -8.21
CA ARG A 11 -4.62 12.75 -7.90
C ARG A 11 -3.78 12.13 -6.79
N LEU A 12 -4.41 11.52 -5.79
CA LEU A 12 -3.71 10.84 -4.71
C LEU A 12 -2.91 9.63 -5.22
N SER A 13 -3.53 8.79 -6.05
CA SER A 13 -2.86 7.63 -6.65
C SER A 13 -1.71 8.05 -7.56
N PHE A 14 -1.90 9.14 -8.31
CA PHE A 14 -0.86 9.70 -9.17
C PHE A 14 0.34 10.19 -8.34
N VAL A 15 0.11 10.97 -7.29
CA VAL A 15 1.19 11.45 -6.41
C VAL A 15 1.92 10.31 -5.73
N ASN A 16 1.19 9.33 -5.22
CA ASN A 16 1.79 8.14 -4.62
C ASN A 16 2.65 7.36 -5.64
N TYR A 17 2.22 7.33 -6.90
CA TYR A 17 2.99 6.69 -7.96
C TYR A 17 4.27 7.45 -8.29
N ILE A 18 4.21 8.76 -8.55
CA ILE A 18 5.40 9.56 -8.92
C ILE A 18 6.40 9.69 -7.76
N ARG A 19 5.93 9.53 -6.52
CA ARG A 19 6.78 9.47 -5.32
C ARG A 19 7.36 8.08 -5.07
N SER A 20 6.72 7.03 -5.55
CA SER A 20 7.15 5.65 -5.32
C SER A 20 8.53 5.36 -5.92
N PRO A 21 9.20 4.26 -5.52
CA PRO A 21 10.46 3.82 -6.09
C PRO A 21 10.48 3.70 -7.62
N PHE A 22 9.32 3.51 -8.24
CA PHE A 22 9.21 3.43 -9.70
C PHE A 22 9.60 4.73 -10.42
N VAL A 23 9.36 5.89 -9.80
CA VAL A 23 9.66 7.21 -10.38
C VAL A 23 10.62 7.99 -9.49
N ASN A 24 10.43 7.92 -8.19
CA ASN A 24 11.30 8.50 -7.16
C ASN A 24 11.51 10.00 -7.29
N LEU A 25 10.41 10.76 -7.38
CA LEU A 25 10.42 12.20 -7.24
C LEU A 25 10.40 12.61 -5.76
N THR A 26 11.00 13.74 -5.45
CA THR A 26 10.98 14.32 -4.11
C THR A 26 9.61 14.89 -3.74
N MET A 27 9.33 15.05 -2.44
CA MET A 27 8.09 15.66 -1.98
C MET A 27 7.88 17.08 -2.51
N SER A 28 8.97 17.87 -2.63
CA SER A 28 8.92 19.22 -3.18
C SER A 28 8.49 19.22 -4.64
N GLU A 29 9.02 18.30 -5.44
CA GLU A 29 8.65 18.14 -6.85
C GLU A 29 7.20 17.65 -7.01
N CYS A 30 6.78 16.71 -6.18
CA CYS A 30 5.38 16.25 -6.16
C CYS A 30 4.42 17.41 -5.82
N ASN A 31 4.76 18.23 -4.85
CA ASN A 31 3.96 19.41 -4.48
C ASN A 31 3.89 20.44 -5.61
N ALA A 32 5.01 20.70 -6.31
CA ALA A 32 5.03 21.59 -7.47
C ALA A 32 4.13 21.09 -8.59
N ILE A 33 4.18 19.77 -8.88
CA ILE A 33 3.31 19.09 -9.85
C ILE A 33 1.84 19.24 -9.46
N LEU A 34 1.48 18.97 -8.21
CA LEU A 34 0.09 19.07 -7.71
C LEU A 34 -0.42 20.52 -7.81
N THR A 35 0.39 21.48 -7.45
CA THR A 35 0.03 22.89 -7.54
C THR A 35 -0.28 23.27 -8.98
N LYS A 36 0.53 22.85 -9.94
CA LYS A 36 0.29 23.09 -11.36
C LYS A 36 -0.97 22.41 -11.86
N ILE A 37 -1.19 21.13 -11.50
CA ILE A 37 -2.41 20.39 -11.84
C ILE A 37 -3.66 21.12 -11.34
N ASN A 38 -3.62 21.65 -10.12
CA ASN A 38 -4.76 22.36 -9.53
C ASN A 38 -5.02 23.70 -10.20
N ASN A 39 -3.97 24.47 -10.49
CA ASN A 39 -4.07 25.80 -11.10
C ASN A 39 -4.57 25.74 -12.53
N GLU A 40 -4.12 24.74 -13.30
CA GLU A 40 -4.45 24.59 -14.71
C GLU A 40 -5.63 23.64 -14.95
N ASN A 41 -6.20 23.05 -13.86
CA ASN A 41 -7.31 22.08 -13.91
C ASN A 41 -7.06 20.92 -14.90
N ILE A 42 -5.85 20.36 -14.87
CA ILE A 42 -5.42 19.30 -15.78
C ILE A 42 -6.16 18.01 -15.43
N LYS A 43 -6.79 17.41 -16.45
CA LYS A 43 -7.52 16.15 -16.29
C LYS A 43 -6.63 14.94 -16.56
N GLU A 44 -5.79 15.02 -17.58
CA GLU A 44 -4.87 13.93 -17.94
C GLU A 44 -3.52 14.17 -17.27
N LEU A 45 -3.31 13.51 -16.13
CA LEU A 45 -2.22 13.81 -15.20
C LEU A 45 -0.82 13.65 -15.80
N PHE A 46 -0.64 12.77 -16.79
CA PHE A 46 0.63 12.58 -17.50
C PHE A 46 0.83 13.49 -18.71
N GLU A 47 -0.16 14.31 -19.09
CA GLU A 47 -0.02 15.32 -20.15
C GLU A 47 0.44 16.68 -19.62
N LEU A 48 0.76 16.73 -18.32
CA LEU A 48 1.34 17.89 -17.68
C LEU A 48 2.69 18.24 -18.29
N LYS A 49 2.88 19.53 -18.63
CA LYS A 49 4.19 20.07 -19.00
C LYS A 49 5.03 20.27 -17.75
N VAL A 50 5.99 19.36 -17.52
CA VAL A 50 6.84 19.34 -16.31
C VAL A 50 8.14 20.13 -16.48
N GLU A 51 8.49 20.52 -17.70
CA GLU A 51 9.74 21.19 -18.05
C GLU A 51 9.92 22.55 -17.35
N GLU A 52 8.80 23.17 -16.96
CA GLU A 52 8.82 24.48 -16.28
C GLU A 52 9.00 24.35 -14.76
N ILE A 53 8.82 23.16 -14.19
CA ILE A 53 8.75 22.93 -12.74
C ILE A 53 9.76 21.91 -12.22
N LEU A 54 10.33 21.08 -13.11
CA LEU A 54 11.29 20.06 -12.75
C LEU A 54 12.66 20.35 -13.38
N ASN A 55 13.72 19.88 -12.72
CA ASN A 55 15.06 19.85 -13.30
C ASN A 55 15.20 18.69 -14.31
N GLU A 56 16.24 18.72 -15.15
CA GLU A 56 16.47 17.73 -16.22
C GLU A 56 16.40 16.28 -15.72
N LYS A 57 17.09 15.99 -14.60
CA LYS A 57 17.09 14.63 -14.01
C LYS A 57 15.70 14.18 -13.56
N SER A 58 14.91 15.08 -13.04
CA SER A 58 13.55 14.77 -12.57
C SER A 58 12.56 14.68 -13.74
N ILE A 59 12.80 15.41 -14.83
CA ILE A 59 12.08 15.25 -16.09
C ILE A 59 12.31 13.85 -16.67
N GLU A 60 13.56 13.37 -16.69
CA GLU A 60 13.88 12.01 -17.14
C GLU A 60 13.14 10.94 -16.32
N LYS A 61 13.14 11.08 -14.99
CA LYS A 61 12.40 10.18 -14.08
C LYS A 61 10.90 10.21 -14.35
N PHE A 62 10.32 11.40 -14.50
CA PHE A 62 8.91 11.57 -14.79
C PHE A 62 8.52 10.92 -16.11
N ASN A 63 9.30 11.15 -17.18
CA ASN A 63 9.08 10.56 -18.48
C ASN A 63 9.22 9.04 -18.48
N PHE A 64 10.21 8.51 -17.74
CA PHE A 64 10.31 7.07 -17.50
C PHE A 64 9.07 6.53 -16.79
N GLY A 65 8.62 7.22 -15.72
CA GLY A 65 7.40 6.85 -15.00
C GLY A 65 6.15 6.89 -15.89
N LYS A 66 6.01 7.91 -16.73
CA LYS A 66 4.93 8.00 -17.73
C LYS A 66 4.94 6.78 -18.66
N GLN A 67 6.09 6.43 -19.21
CA GLN A 67 6.25 5.29 -20.11
C GLN A 67 5.90 3.98 -19.40
N LEU A 68 6.46 3.76 -18.21
CA LEU A 68 6.18 2.57 -17.39
C LEU A 68 4.69 2.43 -17.09
N TYR A 69 4.02 3.54 -16.70
CA TYR A 69 2.58 3.52 -16.47
C TYR A 69 1.81 3.10 -17.72
N CYS A 70 2.15 3.68 -18.89
CA CYS A 70 1.49 3.34 -20.15
C CYS A 70 1.65 1.86 -20.52
N ASP A 71 2.83 1.30 -20.31
CA ASP A 71 3.12 -0.10 -20.65
C ASP A 71 2.39 -1.05 -19.70
N VAL A 72 2.43 -0.78 -18.38
CA VAL A 72 1.71 -1.57 -17.37
C VAL A 72 0.20 -1.44 -17.54
N PHE A 73 -0.31 -0.25 -17.90
CA PHE A 73 -1.73 -0.05 -18.20
C PHE A 73 -2.20 -0.90 -19.39
N LYS A 74 -1.40 -0.99 -20.47
CA LYS A 74 -1.72 -1.87 -21.61
C LYS A 74 -1.69 -3.34 -21.20
N LEU A 75 -0.68 -3.73 -20.43
CA LEU A 75 -0.49 -5.09 -19.94
C LEU A 75 -1.65 -5.52 -19.02
N SER A 76 -2.11 -4.64 -18.15
CA SER A 76 -3.21 -4.92 -17.21
C SER A 76 -4.54 -5.31 -17.85
N LYS A 77 -4.70 -5.00 -19.15
CA LYS A 77 -5.88 -5.42 -19.93
C LYS A 77 -5.75 -6.80 -20.57
N GLN A 78 -4.56 -7.41 -20.48
CA GLN A 78 -4.24 -8.64 -21.19
C GLN A 78 -3.95 -9.81 -20.24
N ILE A 79 -3.55 -9.51 -19.02
CA ILE A 79 -3.16 -10.51 -18.02
C ILE A 79 -4.03 -10.42 -16.76
N LYS A 80 -3.98 -11.44 -15.94
CA LYS A 80 -4.68 -11.50 -14.65
C LYS A 80 -4.02 -10.59 -13.61
N ILE A 81 -4.75 -10.30 -12.52
CA ILE A 81 -4.27 -9.40 -11.45
C ILE A 81 -3.03 -9.98 -10.77
N ALA A 82 -3.03 -11.28 -10.45
CA ALA A 82 -1.88 -11.94 -9.85
C ALA A 82 -0.64 -11.88 -10.75
N ASP A 83 -0.80 -12.09 -12.06
CA ASP A 83 0.29 -12.00 -13.02
C ASP A 83 0.82 -10.56 -13.13
N LEU A 84 -0.06 -9.56 -13.05
CA LEU A 84 0.32 -8.15 -13.05
C LEU A 84 1.16 -7.79 -11.81
N ILE A 85 0.76 -8.26 -10.64
CA ILE A 85 1.50 -8.06 -9.39
C ILE A 85 2.86 -8.75 -9.46
N SER A 86 2.90 -9.99 -9.96
CA SER A 86 4.15 -10.73 -10.16
C SER A 86 5.10 -10.03 -11.14
N TYR A 87 4.57 -9.50 -12.25
CA TYR A 87 5.33 -8.72 -13.21
C TYR A 87 5.98 -7.48 -12.58
N LEU A 88 5.22 -6.72 -11.80
CA LEU A 88 5.74 -5.54 -11.10
C LEU A 88 6.84 -5.90 -10.08
N TRP A 89 6.68 -7.03 -9.40
CA TRP A 89 7.61 -7.49 -8.38
C TRP A 89 8.91 -8.02 -8.97
N TYR A 90 8.83 -8.91 -9.97
CA TYR A 90 9.98 -9.61 -10.52
C TYR A 90 10.58 -8.93 -11.75
N GLU A 91 9.77 -8.58 -12.75
CA GLU A 91 10.26 -8.07 -14.04
C GLU A 91 10.61 -6.58 -13.96
N ILE A 92 9.73 -5.77 -13.39
CA ILE A 92 10.03 -4.35 -13.12
C ILE A 92 11.03 -4.23 -11.97
N GLY A 93 11.09 -5.24 -11.12
CA GLY A 93 12.13 -5.36 -10.10
C GLY A 93 11.85 -4.58 -8.82
N TYR A 94 10.57 -4.31 -8.48
CA TYR A 94 10.22 -3.63 -7.22
C TYR A 94 10.82 -4.34 -5.99
N ARG A 95 10.99 -5.66 -6.04
CA ARG A 95 11.64 -6.45 -4.99
C ARG A 95 13.04 -5.97 -4.60
N TYR A 96 13.78 -5.33 -5.53
CA TYR A 96 15.13 -4.85 -5.25
C TYR A 96 15.14 -3.64 -4.32
N GLU A 97 14.07 -2.86 -4.27
CA GLU A 97 13.91 -1.78 -3.29
C GLU A 97 13.91 -2.31 -1.85
N THR A 98 13.44 -3.54 -1.66
CA THR A 98 13.39 -4.18 -0.34
C THR A 98 14.78 -4.56 0.18
N ILE A 99 15.74 -4.81 -0.70
CA ILE A 99 17.13 -5.18 -0.35
C ILE A 99 17.87 -3.98 0.23
N TRP A 100 17.60 -2.78 -0.29
CA TRP A 100 18.27 -1.56 0.15
C TRP A 100 17.62 -0.93 1.37
N ASN A 101 16.32 -1.09 1.51
CA ASN A 101 15.53 -0.53 2.61
C ASN A 101 15.29 -1.57 3.70
N ARG A 102 16.32 -1.83 4.51
CA ARG A 102 16.26 -2.79 5.63
C ARG A 102 15.21 -2.45 6.70
N SER A 103 14.62 -1.25 6.68
CA SER A 103 13.56 -0.88 7.62
C SER A 103 12.25 -1.62 7.38
N VAL A 104 12.13 -2.36 6.28
CA VAL A 104 10.90 -3.11 5.94
C VAL A 104 11.25 -4.56 5.58
N GLU A 105 11.57 -5.35 6.61
CA GLU A 105 11.82 -6.79 6.47
C GLU A 105 10.58 -7.56 5.98
N MET A 106 9.39 -6.96 6.10
CA MET A 106 8.10 -7.57 5.81
C MET A 106 7.66 -7.47 4.34
N TYR A 107 8.43 -6.86 3.45
CA TYR A 107 8.00 -6.69 2.05
C TYR A 107 7.71 -8.00 1.33
N ASN A 108 8.48 -9.05 1.59
CA ASN A 108 8.22 -10.36 0.96
C ASN A 108 6.89 -10.95 1.43
N TYR A 109 6.61 -10.89 2.73
CA TYR A 109 5.32 -11.34 3.28
C TYR A 109 4.15 -10.52 2.76
N MET A 110 4.33 -9.20 2.64
CA MET A 110 3.32 -8.31 2.05
C MET A 110 3.08 -8.65 0.58
N TYR A 111 4.14 -8.97 -0.16
CA TYR A 111 4.01 -9.43 -1.55
C TYR A 111 3.24 -10.74 -1.62
N ASP A 112 3.62 -11.74 -0.83
CA ASP A 112 2.96 -13.04 -0.83
C ASP A 112 1.48 -12.92 -0.46
N MET A 113 1.16 -12.10 0.55
CA MET A 113 -0.22 -11.81 0.93
C MET A 113 -1.00 -11.13 -0.21
N LEU A 114 -0.44 -10.08 -0.81
CA LEU A 114 -1.08 -9.36 -1.91
C LEU A 114 -1.27 -10.26 -3.13
N PHE A 115 -0.31 -11.13 -3.42
CA PHE A 115 -0.36 -12.10 -4.51
C PHE A 115 -1.47 -13.13 -4.29
N GLU A 116 -1.62 -13.67 -3.06
CA GLU A 116 -2.69 -14.62 -2.74
C GLU A 116 -4.08 -13.96 -2.79
N LEU A 117 -4.21 -12.70 -2.34
CA LEU A 117 -5.45 -11.93 -2.51
C LEU A 117 -5.80 -11.76 -3.99
N ALA A 118 -4.81 -11.45 -4.82
CA ALA A 118 -5.00 -11.31 -6.26
C ALA A 118 -5.39 -12.64 -6.93
N ARG A 119 -4.78 -13.75 -6.51
CA ARG A 119 -5.17 -15.08 -7.00
C ARG A 119 -6.63 -15.41 -6.67
N LYS A 120 -7.09 -15.11 -5.46
CA LYS A 120 -8.50 -15.27 -5.08
C LYS A 120 -9.39 -14.41 -5.97
N ALA A 121 -9.04 -13.13 -6.13
CA ALA A 121 -9.78 -12.21 -7.00
C ALA A 121 -9.87 -12.71 -8.46
N ASP A 122 -8.79 -13.26 -9.00
CA ASP A 122 -8.75 -13.85 -10.34
C ASP A 122 -9.64 -15.09 -10.47
N VAL A 123 -9.71 -15.94 -9.44
CA VAL A 123 -10.61 -17.11 -9.38
C VAL A 123 -12.08 -16.67 -9.36
N ASP A 124 -12.38 -15.65 -8.58
CA ASP A 124 -13.73 -15.09 -8.41
C ASP A 124 -14.10 -14.15 -9.57
N SER A 125 -13.20 -13.94 -10.54
CA SER A 125 -13.38 -13.05 -11.68
C SER A 125 -13.65 -11.59 -11.29
N ILE A 126 -13.05 -11.14 -10.19
CA ILE A 126 -13.12 -9.77 -9.68
C ILE A 126 -12.29 -8.86 -10.59
N GLY A 127 -12.82 -7.67 -10.93
CA GLY A 127 -12.12 -6.68 -11.73
C GLY A 127 -11.05 -5.92 -10.94
N LEU A 128 -10.08 -5.31 -11.65
CA LEU A 128 -8.95 -4.62 -11.01
C LEU A 128 -9.40 -3.49 -10.05
N ALA A 129 -10.44 -2.74 -10.39
CA ALA A 129 -10.94 -1.67 -9.54
C ALA A 129 -11.52 -2.21 -8.24
N GLU A 130 -12.38 -3.24 -8.33
CA GLU A 130 -12.96 -3.91 -7.17
C GLU A 130 -11.89 -4.58 -6.30
N PHE A 131 -10.87 -5.19 -6.92
CA PHE A 131 -9.71 -5.71 -6.18
C PHE A 131 -9.00 -4.64 -5.37
N VAL A 132 -8.77 -3.46 -5.95
CA VAL A 132 -8.15 -2.32 -5.25
C VAL A 132 -9.03 -1.86 -4.08
N ASP A 133 -10.35 -1.76 -4.27
CA ASP A 133 -11.27 -1.36 -3.21
C ASP A 133 -11.30 -2.38 -2.07
N ASN A 134 -11.26 -3.69 -2.39
CA ASN A 134 -11.17 -4.74 -1.40
C ASN A 134 -9.88 -4.66 -0.58
N VAL A 135 -8.74 -4.43 -1.24
CA VAL A 135 -7.45 -4.24 -0.53
C VAL A 135 -7.48 -3.00 0.37
N ASP A 136 -8.12 -1.92 -0.07
CA ASP A 136 -8.27 -0.70 0.74
C ASP A 136 -9.14 -0.92 1.97
N SER A 137 -10.20 -1.74 1.88
CA SER A 137 -11.08 -2.05 3.01
C SER A 137 -10.37 -2.74 4.17
N TYR A 138 -9.34 -3.53 3.87
CA TYR A 138 -8.49 -4.15 4.90
C TYR A 138 -7.62 -3.13 5.67
N GLN A 139 -7.35 -1.95 5.12
CA GLN A 139 -6.61 -0.90 5.83
C GLN A 139 -7.47 -0.17 6.86
N ASP A 140 -8.79 -0.14 6.66
CA ASP A 140 -9.73 0.59 7.52
C ASP A 140 -10.22 -0.21 8.74
N GLU A 141 -9.56 -1.31 9.11
CA GLU A 141 -9.90 -2.21 10.24
C GLU A 141 -11.33 -2.78 10.21
N SER A 142 -12.11 -2.50 9.19
CA SER A 142 -13.52 -2.92 9.13
C SER A 142 -13.70 -4.40 8.79
N GLU A 143 -12.72 -5.02 8.13
CA GLU A 143 -12.70 -6.46 7.87
C GLU A 143 -11.36 -7.05 8.30
N LYS A 144 -11.42 -8.02 9.24
CA LYS A 144 -10.24 -8.81 9.59
C LYS A 144 -9.92 -9.74 8.44
N LEU A 145 -8.65 -9.77 8.02
CA LEU A 145 -8.11 -10.80 7.14
C LEU A 145 -8.13 -12.14 7.90
N ASP A 146 -9.28 -12.82 7.89
CA ASP A 146 -9.42 -14.12 8.53
C ASP A 146 -8.39 -15.11 7.94
N GLY A 147 -7.46 -15.53 8.79
CA GLY A 147 -6.49 -16.58 8.48
C GLY A 147 -5.19 -16.14 7.80
N MET A 148 -4.94 -14.84 7.64
CA MET A 148 -3.64 -14.33 7.23
C MET A 148 -2.89 -13.69 8.40
N GLU A 149 -2.28 -14.51 9.23
CA GLU A 149 -1.26 -14.03 10.17
C GLU A 149 0.04 -13.85 9.39
N ILE A 150 0.58 -12.63 9.40
CA ILE A 150 1.95 -12.38 8.95
C ILE A 150 2.84 -12.94 10.04
N PRO A 151 3.59 -14.03 9.82
CA PRO A 151 4.47 -14.57 10.83
C PRO A 151 5.60 -13.57 11.09
N LEU A 152 5.52 -12.88 12.21
CA LEU A 152 6.59 -12.02 12.70
C LEU A 152 7.67 -12.93 13.31
N GLU A 153 8.57 -13.43 12.48
CA GLU A 153 9.70 -14.25 12.94
C GLU A 153 10.77 -13.45 13.72
N SER A 154 10.62 -12.14 13.91
CA SER A 154 11.59 -11.39 14.68
C SER A 154 11.34 -11.59 16.18
N SER A 155 12.22 -12.36 16.82
CA SER A 155 12.33 -12.43 18.28
C SER A 155 12.77 -11.09 18.91
N GLU A 156 13.14 -10.10 18.10
CA GLU A 156 13.63 -8.79 18.49
C GLU A 156 12.58 -7.73 18.18
N GLY A 157 11.65 -7.51 19.08
CA GLY A 157 10.63 -6.49 18.89
C GLY A 157 9.79 -6.23 20.14
N VAL A 158 8.98 -5.19 20.10
CA VAL A 158 7.95 -4.92 21.11
C VAL A 158 6.69 -5.67 20.72
N HIS A 159 6.29 -6.63 21.56
CA HIS A 159 5.05 -7.38 21.36
C HIS A 159 3.90 -6.67 22.08
N ILE A 160 2.86 -6.29 21.36
CA ILE A 160 1.64 -5.74 21.92
C ILE A 160 0.60 -6.87 21.87
N VAL A 161 0.24 -7.35 23.06
CA VAL A 161 -0.67 -8.49 23.20
C VAL A 161 -1.69 -8.22 24.29
N SER A 162 -2.85 -8.86 24.23
CA SER A 162 -3.78 -8.85 25.34
C SER A 162 -3.30 -9.77 26.48
N ILE A 163 -3.80 -9.53 27.71
CA ILE A 163 -3.48 -10.39 28.87
C ILE A 163 -3.87 -11.85 28.59
N PHE A 164 -4.92 -12.09 27.83
CA PHE A 164 -5.38 -13.43 27.50
C PHE A 164 -4.47 -14.12 26.48
N GLU A 165 -3.96 -13.40 25.48
CA GLU A 165 -3.03 -13.91 24.48
C GLU A 165 -1.63 -14.15 25.06
N SER A 166 -1.24 -13.39 26.07
CA SER A 166 0.05 -13.57 26.75
C SER A 166 0.09 -14.77 27.69
N LYS A 167 -1.02 -15.47 27.93
CA LYS A 167 -1.10 -16.60 28.83
C LYS A 167 -0.16 -17.74 28.39
N GLY A 168 0.83 -18.04 29.25
CA GLY A 168 1.84 -19.08 28.98
C GLY A 168 3.07 -18.58 28.23
N LEU A 169 3.17 -17.27 27.95
CA LEU A 169 4.34 -16.65 27.36
C LEU A 169 5.14 -15.91 28.45
N GLU A 170 6.47 -15.89 28.32
CA GLU A 170 7.38 -15.19 29.21
C GLU A 170 8.10 -14.09 28.47
N TYR A 171 8.10 -12.88 29.04
CA TYR A 171 8.78 -11.72 28.48
C TYR A 171 9.76 -11.12 29.47
N PRO A 172 10.99 -10.72 29.05
CA PRO A 172 12.00 -10.12 29.92
C PRO A 172 11.55 -8.80 30.55
N VAL A 173 10.74 -8.03 29.83
CA VAL A 173 10.18 -6.75 30.27
C VAL A 173 8.72 -6.67 29.85
N VAL A 174 7.84 -6.30 30.76
CA VAL A 174 6.40 -6.18 30.52
C VAL A 174 5.94 -4.78 30.91
N PHE A 175 5.24 -4.10 30.02
CA PHE A 175 4.53 -2.86 30.30
C PHE A 175 3.03 -3.13 30.30
N LEU A 176 2.40 -2.96 31.46
CA LEU A 176 0.96 -3.10 31.59
C LEU A 176 0.31 -1.73 31.37
N CYS A 177 -0.38 -1.57 30.22
CA CYS A 177 -1.02 -0.32 29.83
C CYS A 177 -2.51 -0.30 30.25
N SER A 178 -3.08 0.92 30.39
CA SER A 178 -4.53 1.13 30.64
C SER A 178 -5.07 0.58 31.97
N ILE A 179 -4.23 0.43 33.01
CA ILE A 179 -4.63 -0.09 34.33
C ILE A 179 -5.66 0.83 35.04
N GLY A 180 -5.73 2.11 34.68
CA GLY A 180 -6.59 3.10 35.31
C GLY A 180 -7.93 3.38 34.57
N GLN A 181 -8.26 2.60 33.55
CA GLN A 181 -9.58 2.71 32.94
C GLN A 181 -10.57 1.92 33.80
N ASP A 182 -11.48 2.64 34.49
CA ASP A 182 -12.62 2.01 35.13
C ASP A 182 -13.37 1.18 34.08
N SER A 183 -13.52 -0.12 34.35
CA SER A 183 -14.44 -0.94 33.60
C SER A 183 -15.79 -0.25 33.69
N LYS A 184 -16.39 0.14 32.57
CA LYS A 184 -17.80 0.54 32.54
C LYS A 184 -18.57 -0.66 33.08
N ALA A 185 -18.95 -0.60 34.36
CA ALA A 185 -19.84 -1.57 34.95
C ALA A 185 -21.08 -1.61 34.04
N ASP A 186 -21.43 -2.79 33.57
CA ASP A 186 -22.63 -3.05 32.81
C ASP A 186 -23.84 -2.47 33.58
N ALA A 187 -24.41 -1.38 33.06
CA ALA A 187 -25.57 -0.70 33.61
C ALA A 187 -26.87 -1.53 33.42
N ASN A 188 -26.78 -2.85 33.33
CA ASN A 188 -27.90 -3.75 33.05
C ASN A 188 -28.16 -4.81 34.13
N ASP A 189 -27.73 -4.60 35.36
CA ASP A 189 -28.22 -5.43 36.47
C ASP A 189 -29.29 -4.66 37.28
N LYS A 190 -30.45 -4.42 36.63
CA LYS A 190 -31.70 -4.16 37.32
C LYS A 190 -32.50 -5.46 37.41
N THR A 191 -32.19 -6.25 38.40
CA THR A 191 -33.07 -7.32 38.83
C THR A 191 -33.87 -6.84 40.05
N VAL A 192 -35.17 -6.72 39.86
CA VAL A 192 -36.32 -6.88 40.74
C VAL A 192 -36.12 -6.57 42.22
#